data_48ccf1d8159ae069c84e96bd00799764
#
_entry.id   48ccf1d8159ae069c84e96bd00799764
#
_cell.length_a   1.000
_cell.length_b   1.000
_cell.length_c   1.000
_cell.angle_alpha   90.00
_cell.angle_beta   90.00
_cell.angle_gamma   90.00
#
_symmetry.space_group_name_H-M   'P 1'
#
loop_
_entity.id
_entity.type
_entity.pdbx_description
1 polymer ?
#
loop_
_entity_poly.entity_id
_entity_poly.type
_entity_poly.pdbx_seq_one_letter_code
_entity_poly.pdbx_strand_id
1 'polypeptide(L)'
;YDQDRANVTYPGAMNDLRLEDIDFEFLSSARHMHFANCFMQPGIRNDLTALFRQAKELGLTTSLDTQWDPEEKWELPLEELLPYVDVFLPNMQEFKFLSESNTVEEGINKLKSFAHYIIIKNGSEGALGWDGKDIIVQHAFKNERVIDCVGAGDSFDAGFIKDFIHNLPLKKCLETGALTGAINTTRAGGTGAFENLETTREIALERFNYKL
;
A
#
# COMPACT_ATOMS: atom_id res chain seq x y z
N TYR A 1 17.95 -16.93 -2.38
CA TYR A 1 16.64 -17.01 -1.71
C TYR A 1 15.59 -17.14 -2.83
N ASP A 2 14.87 -18.27 -2.88
CA ASP A 2 13.99 -18.60 -4.02
C ASP A 2 12.72 -17.74 -4.09
N GLN A 3 12.31 -17.06 -3.01
CA GLN A 3 11.13 -16.18 -2.95
C GLN A 3 11.24 -15.07 -1.92
N ASP A 4 12.43 -14.80 -1.39
CA ASP A 4 12.65 -13.80 -0.37
C ASP A 4 13.78 -12.84 -0.78
N ARG A 5 13.85 -11.68 -0.12
CA ARG A 5 14.84 -10.64 -0.38
C ARG A 5 15.47 -10.14 0.91
N ALA A 6 16.70 -9.70 0.85
CA ALA A 6 17.36 -8.95 1.90
C ALA A 6 17.71 -7.55 1.38
N ASN A 7 17.34 -6.53 2.16
CA ASN A 7 17.70 -5.15 1.87
C ASN A 7 18.79 -4.69 2.83
N VAL A 8 19.81 -4.02 2.28
CA VAL A 8 20.78 -3.30 3.09
C VAL A 8 20.51 -1.81 2.85
N THR A 9 20.04 -1.12 3.89
CA THR A 9 19.61 0.27 3.78
C THR A 9 20.57 1.19 4.54
N TYR A 10 21.06 2.23 3.86
CA TYR A 10 21.62 3.40 4.50
C TYR A 10 20.50 4.46 4.61
N PRO A 11 20.00 4.76 5.81
CA PRO A 11 18.74 5.53 5.95
C PRO A 11 18.85 6.97 5.47
N GLY A 12 20.03 7.62 5.59
CA GLY A 12 20.21 8.99 5.12
C GLY A 12 19.14 9.93 5.66
N ALA A 13 18.58 10.76 4.79
CA ALA A 13 17.56 11.74 5.13
C ALA A 13 16.22 11.16 5.63
N MET A 14 15.97 9.85 5.42
CA MET A 14 14.77 9.21 5.97
C MET A 14 14.67 9.32 7.49
N ASN A 15 15.82 9.34 8.20
CA ASN A 15 15.82 9.50 9.65
C ASN A 15 15.45 10.91 10.12
N ASP A 16 15.60 11.89 9.25
CA ASP A 16 15.57 13.31 9.62
C ASP A 16 14.21 13.96 9.29
N LEU A 17 13.39 13.32 8.46
CA LEU A 17 12.08 13.86 8.11
C LEU A 17 11.23 14.09 9.36
N ARG A 18 10.69 15.30 9.50
CA ARG A 18 9.82 15.75 10.59
C ARG A 18 8.51 16.30 10.04
N LEU A 19 7.51 16.41 10.90
CA LEU A 19 6.24 17.04 10.52
C LEU A 19 6.40 18.48 10.06
N GLU A 20 7.35 19.21 10.65
CA GLU A 20 7.68 20.61 10.30
C GLU A 20 8.31 20.77 8.91
N ASP A 21 8.84 19.69 8.33
CA ASP A 21 9.40 19.70 6.97
C ASP A 21 8.31 19.56 5.90
N ILE A 22 7.08 19.22 6.29
CA ILE A 22 5.97 19.04 5.36
C ILE A 22 5.38 20.40 4.97
N ASP A 23 5.49 20.73 3.70
CA ASP A 23 4.83 21.88 3.10
C ASP A 23 3.34 21.62 2.91
N PHE A 24 2.52 22.00 3.88
CA PHE A 24 1.07 21.80 3.83
C PHE A 24 0.36 22.70 2.82
N GLU A 25 0.94 23.85 2.45
CA GLU A 25 0.42 24.67 1.36
C GLU A 25 0.58 23.93 0.03
N PHE A 26 1.76 23.38 -0.23
CA PHE A 26 1.98 22.52 -1.41
C PHE A 26 1.09 21.27 -1.38
N LEU A 27 1.02 20.59 -0.22
CA LEU A 27 0.18 19.38 -0.06
C LEU A 27 -1.29 19.67 -0.36
N SER A 28 -1.81 20.85 -0.02
CA SER A 28 -3.20 21.24 -0.28
C SER A 28 -3.57 21.28 -1.76
N SER A 29 -2.58 21.34 -2.66
CA SER A 29 -2.80 21.28 -4.11
C SER A 29 -3.07 19.85 -4.64
N ALA A 30 -2.82 18.83 -3.83
CA ALA A 30 -3.04 17.44 -4.17
C ALA A 30 -4.49 16.99 -3.91
N ARG A 31 -4.88 15.85 -4.47
CA ARG A 31 -6.17 15.20 -4.17
C ARG A 31 -6.02 14.07 -3.16
N HIS A 32 -4.80 13.54 -3.03
CA HIS A 32 -4.52 12.36 -2.23
C HIS A 32 -3.11 12.43 -1.65
N MET A 33 -2.96 11.98 -0.42
CA MET A 33 -1.68 11.76 0.24
C MET A 33 -1.49 10.26 0.49
N HIS A 34 -0.44 9.70 -0.07
CA HIS A 34 0.00 8.36 0.28
C HIS A 34 1.27 8.43 1.12
N PHE A 35 1.29 7.73 2.24
CA PHE A 35 2.47 7.60 3.09
C PHE A 35 2.90 6.14 3.14
N ALA A 36 4.17 5.88 2.83
CA ALA A 36 4.75 4.55 2.85
C ALA A 36 5.97 4.46 3.77
N ASN A 37 6.24 3.25 4.27
CA ASN A 37 7.49 2.92 4.96
C ASN A 37 7.71 3.70 6.27
N CYS A 38 6.68 3.79 7.11
CA CYS A 38 6.70 4.61 8.31
C CYS A 38 7.72 4.13 9.37
N PHE A 39 7.98 2.83 9.45
CA PHE A 39 8.92 2.27 10.42
C PHE A 39 10.37 2.64 10.13
N MET A 40 10.71 2.92 8.88
CA MET A 40 12.04 3.38 8.48
C MET A 40 12.23 4.91 8.58
N GLN A 41 11.22 5.64 9.07
CA GLN A 41 11.20 7.09 9.18
C GLN A 41 10.96 7.54 10.63
N PRO A 42 11.88 7.28 11.56
CA PRO A 42 11.68 7.47 12.99
C PRO A 42 11.38 8.94 13.36
N GLY A 43 11.84 9.87 12.54
CA GLY A 43 11.66 11.30 12.79
C GLY A 43 10.22 11.78 12.71
N ILE A 44 9.41 11.19 11.81
CA ILE A 44 8.01 11.57 11.62
C ILE A 44 7.03 10.51 12.16
N ARG A 45 7.51 9.31 12.50
CA ARG A 45 6.65 8.18 12.90
C ARG A 45 5.67 8.53 14.01
N ASN A 46 6.12 9.25 15.03
CA ASN A 46 5.27 9.64 16.16
C ASN A 46 4.27 10.73 15.81
N ASP A 47 4.46 11.45 14.72
CA ASP A 47 3.62 12.53 14.24
C ASP A 47 2.65 12.12 13.13
N LEU A 48 2.62 10.82 12.77
CA LEU A 48 1.76 10.33 11.67
C LEU A 48 0.29 10.68 11.89
N THR A 49 -0.24 10.53 13.11
CA THR A 49 -1.63 10.91 13.41
C THR A 49 -1.87 12.39 13.13
N ALA A 50 -0.93 13.25 13.49
CA ALA A 50 -1.03 14.70 13.22
C ALA A 50 -0.93 15.00 11.72
N LEU A 51 -0.01 14.35 11.00
CA LEU A 51 0.15 14.47 9.55
C LEU A 51 -1.15 14.08 8.81
N PHE A 52 -1.68 12.90 9.11
CA PHE A 52 -2.88 12.40 8.44
C PHE A 52 -4.11 13.24 8.76
N ARG A 53 -4.26 13.70 10.02
CA ARG A 53 -5.33 14.62 10.43
C ARG A 53 -5.26 15.92 9.63
N GLN A 54 -4.09 16.55 9.52
CA GLN A 54 -3.92 17.78 8.74
C GLN A 54 -4.23 17.56 7.26
N ALA A 55 -3.80 16.42 6.67
CA ALA A 55 -4.16 16.08 5.30
C ALA A 55 -5.68 15.96 5.11
N LYS A 56 -6.40 15.37 6.07
CA LYS A 56 -7.88 15.30 6.04
C LYS A 56 -8.52 16.69 6.19
N GLU A 57 -7.99 17.56 7.05
CA GLU A 57 -8.46 18.95 7.22
C GLU A 57 -8.30 19.77 5.95
N LEU A 58 -7.27 19.48 5.13
CA LEU A 58 -7.06 20.05 3.80
C LEU A 58 -7.98 19.46 2.72
N GLY A 59 -8.79 18.44 3.05
CA GLY A 59 -9.74 17.80 2.13
C GLY A 59 -9.14 16.69 1.28
N LEU A 60 -7.93 16.23 1.57
CA LEU A 60 -7.33 15.13 0.83
C LEU A 60 -7.95 13.79 1.23
N THR A 61 -7.98 12.86 0.29
CA THR A 61 -8.03 11.43 0.63
C THR A 61 -6.65 10.94 1.02
N THR A 62 -6.57 9.88 1.81
CA THR A 62 -5.32 9.44 2.42
C THR A 62 -5.15 7.93 2.33
N SER A 63 -3.90 7.47 2.22
CA SER A 63 -3.58 6.04 2.32
C SER A 63 -2.25 5.80 3.03
N LEU A 64 -2.16 4.65 3.69
CA LEU A 64 -1.00 4.23 4.46
C LEU A 64 -0.59 2.81 4.07
N ASP A 65 0.65 2.64 3.63
CA ASP A 65 1.38 1.37 3.58
C ASP A 65 2.49 1.41 4.63
N THR A 66 2.38 0.61 5.67
CA THR A 66 3.37 0.63 6.76
C THR A 66 4.71 0.07 6.33
N GLN A 67 4.69 -0.89 5.42
CA GLN A 67 5.80 -1.76 5.08
C GLN A 67 6.36 -2.50 6.30
N TRP A 68 7.49 -3.20 6.14
CA TRP A 68 8.06 -4.02 7.21
C TRP A 68 8.69 -3.18 8.32
N ASP A 69 8.42 -3.53 9.57
CA ASP A 69 9.13 -2.97 10.72
C ASP A 69 10.47 -3.70 10.91
N PRO A 70 11.63 -3.03 10.68
CA PRO A 70 12.93 -3.68 10.85
C PRO A 70 13.25 -4.07 12.30
N GLU A 71 12.58 -3.46 13.27
CA GLU A 71 12.71 -3.78 14.70
C GLU A 71 11.70 -4.85 15.16
N GLU A 72 10.75 -5.23 14.30
CA GLU A 72 9.68 -6.20 14.57
C GLU A 72 8.85 -5.90 15.83
N LYS A 73 8.74 -4.64 16.21
CA LYS A 73 7.94 -4.19 17.37
C LYS A 73 6.50 -3.91 17.02
N TRP A 74 6.25 -3.48 15.77
CA TRP A 74 4.93 -3.18 15.21
C TRP A 74 4.13 -2.14 16.01
N GLU A 75 4.82 -1.23 16.67
CA GLU A 75 4.23 -0.21 17.53
C GLU A 75 3.74 0.98 16.70
N LEU A 76 2.45 1.02 16.43
CA LEU A 76 1.73 2.15 15.84
C LEU A 76 0.43 2.39 16.59
N PRO A 77 0.03 3.64 16.86
CA PRO A 77 -1.22 3.98 17.53
C PRO A 77 -2.40 3.89 16.54
N LEU A 78 -2.73 2.65 16.07
CA LEU A 78 -3.71 2.44 15.00
C LEU A 78 -5.09 3.01 15.31
N GLU A 79 -5.54 2.93 16.58
CA GLU A 79 -6.84 3.47 16.99
C GLU A 79 -6.92 5.01 16.83
N GLU A 80 -5.77 5.70 16.99
CA GLU A 80 -5.69 7.15 16.83
C GLU A 80 -5.41 7.57 15.38
N LEU A 81 -4.70 6.71 14.62
CA LEU A 81 -4.21 7.01 13.28
C LEU A 81 -5.25 6.67 12.20
N LEU A 82 -5.85 5.45 12.24
CA LEU A 82 -6.70 4.95 11.17
C LEU A 82 -8.00 5.75 10.96
N PRO A 83 -8.56 6.50 11.93
CA PRO A 83 -9.66 7.42 11.64
C PRO A 83 -9.35 8.50 10.59
N TYR A 84 -8.08 8.78 10.36
CA TYR A 84 -7.61 9.76 9.35
C TYR A 84 -7.03 9.09 8.10
N VAL A 85 -7.03 7.75 8.03
CA VAL A 85 -6.54 6.97 6.90
C VAL A 85 -7.72 6.40 6.14
N ASP A 86 -7.99 6.90 4.91
CA ASP A 86 -9.10 6.35 4.12
C ASP A 86 -8.80 4.91 3.67
N VAL A 87 -7.56 4.61 3.29
CA VAL A 87 -7.15 3.27 2.83
C VAL A 87 -5.90 2.79 3.56
N PHE A 88 -6.01 1.71 4.30
CA PHE A 88 -4.89 1.02 4.95
C PHE A 88 -4.45 -0.18 4.10
N LEU A 89 -3.18 -0.23 3.67
CA LEU A 89 -2.66 -1.11 2.62
C LEU A 89 -1.53 -2.05 3.10
N PRO A 90 -1.66 -2.77 4.21
CA PRO A 90 -0.62 -3.70 4.67
C PRO A 90 -0.56 -4.95 3.78
N ASN A 91 0.57 -5.67 3.81
CA ASN A 91 0.57 -7.06 3.40
C ASN A 91 0.00 -7.97 4.51
N MET A 92 -0.20 -9.27 4.19
CA MET A 92 -0.81 -10.22 5.11
C MET A 92 -0.05 -10.38 6.44
N GLN A 93 1.27 -10.33 6.42
CA GLN A 93 2.08 -10.46 7.63
C GLN A 93 2.03 -9.19 8.47
N GLU A 94 2.23 -8.05 7.85
CA GLU A 94 2.10 -6.72 8.47
C GLU A 94 0.73 -6.56 9.12
N PHE A 95 -0.34 -6.92 8.40
CA PHE A 95 -1.70 -6.86 8.92
C PHE A 95 -1.87 -7.69 10.21
N LYS A 96 -1.36 -8.92 10.21
CA LYS A 96 -1.45 -9.80 11.38
C LYS A 96 -0.68 -9.27 12.58
N PHE A 97 0.53 -8.76 12.35
CA PHE A 97 1.33 -8.19 13.42
C PHE A 97 0.70 -6.91 13.96
N LEU A 98 0.34 -5.97 13.10
CA LEU A 98 -0.24 -4.69 13.49
C LEU A 98 -1.62 -4.82 14.17
N SER A 99 -2.43 -5.79 13.76
CA SER A 99 -3.72 -6.09 14.41
C SER A 99 -3.61 -7.08 15.56
N GLU A 100 -2.39 -7.59 15.84
CA GLU A 100 -2.16 -8.63 16.85
C GLU A 100 -3.11 -9.83 16.68
N SER A 101 -3.31 -10.30 15.45
CA SER A 101 -4.29 -11.32 15.12
C SER A 101 -3.69 -12.47 14.33
N ASN A 102 -4.33 -13.64 14.39
CA ASN A 102 -3.93 -14.81 13.63
C ASN A 102 -4.72 -14.98 12.34
N THR A 103 -5.92 -14.40 12.27
CA THR A 103 -6.81 -14.49 11.12
C THR A 103 -7.21 -13.11 10.61
N VAL A 104 -7.63 -13.04 9.34
CA VAL A 104 -8.11 -11.78 8.73
C VAL A 104 -9.37 -11.29 9.43
N GLU A 105 -10.29 -12.19 9.73
CA GLU A 105 -11.55 -11.85 10.39
C GLU A 105 -11.32 -11.29 11.80
N GLU A 106 -10.41 -11.89 12.55
CA GLU A 106 -10.02 -11.39 13.89
C GLU A 106 -9.43 -9.99 13.80
N GLY A 107 -8.46 -9.78 12.89
CA GLY A 107 -7.82 -8.48 12.68
C GLY A 107 -8.82 -7.40 12.24
N ILE A 108 -9.69 -7.70 11.27
CA ILE A 108 -10.74 -6.77 10.85
C ILE A 108 -11.67 -6.44 12.02
N ASN A 109 -12.07 -7.44 12.83
CA ASN A 109 -12.93 -7.20 14.00
C ASN A 109 -12.30 -6.26 15.03
N LYS A 110 -10.98 -6.28 15.19
CA LYS A 110 -10.27 -5.34 16.06
C LYS A 110 -10.19 -3.92 15.48
N LEU A 111 -10.01 -3.80 14.15
CA LEU A 111 -9.77 -2.51 13.50
C LEU A 111 -11.03 -1.81 12.96
N LYS A 112 -12.15 -2.51 12.78
CA LYS A 112 -13.36 -2.04 12.08
C LYS A 112 -14.04 -0.81 12.70
N SER A 113 -13.79 -0.51 13.97
CA SER A 113 -14.41 0.63 14.64
C SER A 113 -13.75 1.97 14.28
N PHE A 114 -12.56 1.94 13.69
CA PHE A 114 -11.79 3.12 13.36
C PHE A 114 -11.14 3.09 11.96
N ALA A 115 -11.17 1.96 11.24
CA ALA A 115 -10.70 1.88 9.86
C ALA A 115 -11.84 2.11 8.86
N HIS A 116 -11.52 2.71 7.69
CA HIS A 116 -12.47 2.92 6.59
C HIS A 116 -12.37 1.79 5.54
N TYR A 117 -11.23 1.67 4.88
CA TYR A 117 -10.91 0.57 3.98
C TYR A 117 -9.65 -0.14 4.46
N ILE A 118 -9.68 -1.47 4.50
CA ILE A 118 -8.50 -2.30 4.79
C ILE A 118 -8.21 -3.17 3.57
N ILE A 119 -7.03 -3.00 2.98
CA ILE A 119 -6.61 -3.71 1.77
C ILE A 119 -5.39 -4.55 2.13
N ILE A 120 -5.54 -5.86 2.15
CA ILE A 120 -4.52 -6.79 2.58
C ILE A 120 -3.88 -7.42 1.33
N LYS A 121 -2.65 -7.05 1.02
CA LYS A 121 -1.86 -7.64 -0.07
C LYS A 121 -1.41 -9.04 0.33
N ASN A 122 -1.68 -10.06 -0.51
CA ASN A 122 -1.39 -11.47 -0.19
C ASN A 122 -0.54 -12.15 -1.28
N GLY A 123 0.36 -11.42 -1.89
CA GLY A 123 1.35 -11.92 -2.84
C GLY A 123 0.71 -12.71 -3.99
N SER A 124 1.15 -13.95 -4.19
CA SER A 124 0.65 -14.84 -5.26
C SER A 124 -0.81 -15.25 -5.13
N GLU A 125 -1.44 -15.02 -3.99
CA GLU A 125 -2.86 -15.30 -3.77
C GLU A 125 -3.75 -14.10 -4.15
N GLY A 126 -3.15 -12.91 -4.35
CA GLY A 126 -3.85 -11.68 -4.71
C GLY A 126 -4.03 -10.71 -3.57
N ALA A 127 -5.25 -10.25 -3.31
CA ALA A 127 -5.55 -9.30 -2.25
C ALA A 127 -6.96 -9.49 -1.68
N LEU A 128 -7.15 -9.00 -0.47
CA LEU A 128 -8.43 -8.91 0.22
C LEU A 128 -8.74 -7.44 0.48
N GLY A 129 -9.95 -6.99 0.20
CA GLY A 129 -10.40 -5.63 0.50
C GLY A 129 -11.63 -5.66 1.39
N TRP A 130 -11.56 -5.03 2.56
CA TRP A 130 -12.71 -4.77 3.42
C TRP A 130 -13.17 -3.33 3.23
N ASP A 131 -14.50 -3.13 3.02
CA ASP A 131 -15.10 -1.84 2.69
C ASP A 131 -15.91 -1.21 3.83
N GLY A 132 -15.69 -1.65 5.05
CA GLY A 132 -16.48 -1.27 6.22
C GLY A 132 -17.60 -2.27 6.52
N LYS A 133 -17.91 -3.19 5.61
CA LYS A 133 -18.98 -4.16 5.73
C LYS A 133 -18.59 -5.56 5.25
N ASP A 134 -18.23 -5.67 3.99
CA ASP A 134 -17.97 -6.95 3.33
C ASP A 134 -16.48 -7.10 2.96
N ILE A 135 -16.02 -8.34 2.83
CA ILE A 135 -14.68 -8.67 2.32
C ILE A 135 -14.80 -9.07 0.86
N ILE A 136 -14.07 -8.36 0.00
CA ILE A 136 -13.93 -8.66 -1.43
C ILE A 136 -12.59 -9.34 -1.65
N VAL A 137 -12.61 -10.49 -2.32
CA VAL A 137 -11.40 -11.23 -2.68
C VAL A 137 -11.05 -10.93 -4.14
N GLN A 138 -9.81 -10.52 -4.38
CA GLN A 138 -9.23 -10.37 -5.70
C GLN A 138 -8.11 -11.40 -5.85
N HIS A 139 -8.28 -12.36 -6.76
CA HIS A 139 -7.21 -13.31 -7.09
C HIS A 139 -6.06 -12.63 -7.84
N ALA A 140 -4.85 -13.15 -7.64
CA ALA A 140 -3.68 -12.64 -8.34
C ALA A 140 -3.76 -12.88 -9.84
N PHE A 141 -3.18 -11.96 -10.61
CA PHE A 141 -2.80 -12.22 -11.99
C PHE A 141 -1.51 -13.04 -11.97
N LYS A 142 -1.62 -14.34 -12.26
CA LYS A 142 -0.50 -15.28 -12.16
C LYS A 142 0.58 -14.96 -13.19
N ASN A 143 1.77 -14.65 -12.71
CA ASN A 143 2.96 -14.56 -13.54
C ASN A 143 3.75 -15.86 -13.45
N GLU A 144 3.72 -16.66 -14.52
CA GLU A 144 4.45 -17.94 -14.58
C GLU A 144 5.98 -17.76 -14.59
N ARG A 145 6.47 -16.58 -14.92
CA ARG A 145 7.90 -16.24 -14.96
C ARG A 145 8.16 -14.94 -14.23
N VAL A 146 8.25 -15.00 -12.91
CA VAL A 146 8.66 -13.91 -12.05
C VAL A 146 10.15 -13.63 -12.27
N ILE A 147 10.49 -12.36 -12.51
CA ILE A 147 11.87 -11.90 -12.66
C ILE A 147 12.35 -11.25 -11.37
N ASP A 148 11.52 -10.37 -10.77
CA ASP A 148 11.84 -9.65 -9.56
C ASP A 148 10.53 -9.24 -8.85
N CYS A 149 10.51 -9.35 -7.52
CA CYS A 149 9.36 -8.96 -6.70
C CYS A 149 9.54 -7.59 -6.03
N VAL A 150 10.68 -6.93 -6.21
CA VAL A 150 10.94 -5.60 -5.64
C VAL A 150 9.94 -4.60 -6.22
N GLY A 151 9.26 -3.84 -5.35
CA GLY A 151 8.29 -2.83 -5.75
C GLY A 151 6.92 -3.37 -6.20
N ALA A 152 6.66 -4.69 -6.10
CA ALA A 152 5.35 -5.24 -6.46
C ALA A 152 4.23 -4.72 -5.54
N GLY A 153 4.52 -4.54 -4.23
CA GLY A 153 3.61 -3.89 -3.28
C GLY A 153 3.34 -2.44 -3.63
N ASP A 154 4.39 -1.67 -3.88
CA ASP A 154 4.28 -0.24 -4.25
C ASP A 154 3.52 -0.07 -5.57
N SER A 155 3.73 -0.98 -6.52
CA SER A 155 3.00 -0.98 -7.80
C SER A 155 1.53 -1.36 -7.63
N PHE A 156 1.22 -2.29 -6.70
CA PHE A 156 -0.15 -2.57 -6.30
C PHE A 156 -0.81 -1.32 -5.73
N ASP A 157 -0.16 -0.64 -4.79
CA ASP A 157 -0.68 0.56 -4.15
C ASP A 157 -0.93 1.67 -5.17
N ALA A 158 0.01 1.90 -6.10
CA ALA A 158 -0.15 2.87 -7.16
C ALA A 158 -1.36 2.59 -8.07
N GLY A 159 -1.54 1.33 -8.49
CA GLY A 159 -2.69 0.91 -9.30
C GLY A 159 -4.02 1.02 -8.55
N PHE A 160 -4.04 0.63 -7.28
CA PHE A 160 -5.19 0.74 -6.41
C PHE A 160 -5.58 2.21 -6.19
N ILE A 161 -4.65 3.05 -5.75
CA ILE A 161 -4.86 4.47 -5.44
C ILE A 161 -5.32 5.24 -6.67
N LYS A 162 -4.74 4.97 -7.84
CA LYS A 162 -5.15 5.58 -9.11
C LYS A 162 -6.66 5.42 -9.34
N ASP A 163 -7.23 4.24 -9.13
CA ASP A 163 -8.66 4.00 -9.33
C ASP A 163 -9.50 4.53 -8.15
N PHE A 164 -8.97 4.43 -6.92
CA PHE A 164 -9.61 4.94 -5.71
C PHE A 164 -9.87 6.44 -5.76
N ILE A 165 -8.89 7.24 -6.18
CA ILE A 165 -9.04 8.72 -6.30
C ILE A 165 -10.00 9.14 -7.42
N HIS A 166 -10.39 8.21 -8.28
CA HIS A 166 -11.43 8.41 -9.30
C HIS A 166 -12.79 7.84 -8.87
N ASN A 167 -12.92 7.44 -7.61
CA ASN A 167 -14.14 6.87 -7.02
C ASN A 167 -14.66 5.62 -7.75
N LEU A 168 -13.76 4.80 -8.29
CA LEU A 168 -14.15 3.52 -8.88
C LEU A 168 -14.52 2.51 -7.77
N PRO A 169 -15.37 1.51 -8.07
CA PRO A 169 -15.74 0.49 -7.10
C PRO A 169 -14.52 -0.23 -6.52
N LEU A 170 -14.53 -0.58 -5.24
CA LEU A 170 -13.43 -1.25 -4.55
C LEU A 170 -12.90 -2.48 -5.31
N LYS A 171 -13.83 -3.28 -5.88
CA LYS A 171 -13.45 -4.44 -6.71
C LYS A 171 -12.54 -4.04 -7.88
N LYS A 172 -12.81 -2.88 -8.51
CA LYS A 172 -11.98 -2.38 -9.63
C LYS A 172 -10.63 -1.88 -9.15
N CYS A 173 -10.58 -1.19 -8.01
CA CYS A 173 -9.33 -0.75 -7.40
C CYS A 173 -8.43 -1.97 -7.07
N LEU A 174 -9.00 -3.01 -6.46
CA LEU A 174 -8.30 -4.27 -6.16
C LEU A 174 -7.78 -4.97 -7.42
N GLU A 175 -8.60 -5.03 -8.47
CA GLU A 175 -8.22 -5.64 -9.76
C GLU A 175 -7.03 -4.90 -10.37
N THR A 176 -7.09 -3.57 -10.43
CA THR A 176 -6.00 -2.75 -11.00
C THR A 176 -4.74 -2.85 -10.15
N GLY A 177 -4.85 -2.81 -8.82
CA GLY A 177 -3.72 -3.04 -7.91
C GLY A 177 -3.07 -4.41 -8.12
N ALA A 178 -3.87 -5.48 -8.17
CA ALA A 178 -3.36 -6.83 -8.40
C ALA A 178 -2.67 -6.96 -9.76
N LEU A 179 -3.21 -6.32 -10.80
CA LEU A 179 -2.62 -6.31 -12.14
C LEU A 179 -1.29 -5.55 -12.16
N THR A 180 -1.22 -4.35 -11.61
CA THR A 180 0.02 -3.55 -11.59
C THR A 180 1.11 -4.22 -10.76
N GLY A 181 0.75 -4.81 -9.61
CA GLY A 181 1.68 -5.63 -8.84
C GLY A 181 2.23 -6.81 -9.64
N ALA A 182 1.37 -7.52 -10.40
CA ALA A 182 1.80 -8.62 -11.25
C ALA A 182 2.68 -8.15 -12.44
N ILE A 183 2.33 -7.03 -13.09
CA ILE A 183 3.13 -6.44 -14.17
C ILE A 183 4.54 -6.09 -13.65
N ASN A 184 4.65 -5.53 -12.46
CA ASN A 184 5.95 -5.21 -11.87
C ASN A 184 6.89 -6.42 -11.83
N THR A 185 6.37 -7.60 -11.50
CA THR A 185 7.18 -8.82 -11.37
C THR A 185 7.76 -9.33 -12.69
N THR A 186 7.42 -8.74 -13.83
CA THR A 186 7.87 -9.16 -15.16
C THR A 186 9.23 -8.60 -15.57
N ARG A 187 9.76 -7.60 -14.84
CA ARG A 187 11.07 -6.99 -15.09
C ARG A 187 11.83 -6.71 -13.80
N ALA A 188 13.12 -6.58 -13.89
CA ALA A 188 13.98 -6.23 -12.74
C ALA A 188 13.82 -4.77 -12.34
N GLY A 189 13.94 -4.53 -11.03
CA GLY A 189 13.81 -3.20 -10.42
C GLY A 189 12.36 -2.77 -10.23
N GLY A 190 12.10 -1.93 -9.23
CA GLY A 190 10.75 -1.57 -8.77
C GLY A 190 9.86 -0.86 -9.80
N THR A 191 10.42 -0.32 -10.89
CA THR A 191 9.68 0.46 -11.91
C THR A 191 9.97 0.03 -13.34
N GLY A 192 10.86 -0.96 -13.57
CA GLY A 192 11.32 -1.34 -14.91
C GLY A 192 10.22 -1.82 -15.87
N ALA A 193 9.08 -2.30 -15.36
CA ALA A 193 7.94 -2.71 -16.17
C ALA A 193 7.03 -1.53 -16.61
N PHE A 194 7.29 -0.33 -16.08
CA PHE A 194 6.47 0.87 -16.29
C PHE A 194 7.23 2.02 -16.98
N GLU A 195 8.29 1.73 -17.73
CA GLU A 195 9.09 2.74 -18.43
C GLU A 195 8.24 3.64 -19.35
N ASN A 196 7.24 3.06 -19.99
CA ASN A 196 6.26 3.78 -20.80
C ASN A 196 4.94 3.00 -20.88
N LEU A 197 3.87 3.70 -21.28
CA LEU A 197 2.52 3.15 -21.33
C LEU A 197 2.37 2.04 -22.39
N GLU A 198 3.08 2.12 -23.52
CA GLU A 198 3.02 1.13 -24.58
C GLU A 198 3.56 -0.23 -24.09
N THR A 199 4.77 -0.23 -23.54
CA THR A 199 5.37 -1.42 -22.91
C THR A 199 4.48 -2.02 -21.83
N THR A 200 3.90 -1.18 -20.97
CA THR A 200 2.99 -1.64 -19.90
C THR A 200 1.76 -2.32 -20.48
N ARG A 201 1.16 -1.79 -21.54
CA ARG A 201 0.01 -2.39 -22.25
C ARG A 201 0.35 -3.70 -22.93
N GLU A 202 1.51 -3.78 -23.57
CA GLU A 202 2.02 -5.02 -24.18
C GLU A 202 2.16 -6.12 -23.12
N ILE A 203 2.83 -5.82 -22.00
CA ILE A 203 3.00 -6.76 -20.88
C ILE A 203 1.63 -7.22 -20.34
N ALA A 204 0.71 -6.29 -20.10
CA ALA A 204 -0.62 -6.60 -19.60
C ALA A 204 -1.38 -7.55 -20.55
N LEU A 205 -1.30 -7.31 -21.85
CA LEU A 205 -1.97 -8.13 -22.84
C LEU A 205 -1.29 -9.50 -23.01
N GLU A 206 0.03 -9.53 -23.21
CA GLU A 206 0.77 -10.76 -23.52
C GLU A 206 0.90 -11.70 -22.34
N ARG A 207 1.11 -11.15 -21.14
CA ARG A 207 1.40 -11.96 -19.94
C ARG A 207 0.14 -12.31 -19.14
N PHE A 208 -0.85 -11.44 -19.15
CA PHE A 208 -2.03 -11.54 -18.29
C PHE A 208 -3.35 -11.55 -19.07
N ASN A 209 -3.30 -11.49 -20.42
CA ASN A 209 -4.48 -11.41 -21.29
C ASN A 209 -5.45 -10.28 -20.85
N TYR A 210 -4.88 -9.16 -20.44
CA TYR A 210 -5.62 -8.01 -19.93
C TYR A 210 -5.40 -6.78 -20.83
N LYS A 211 -6.49 -6.14 -21.23
CA LYS A 211 -6.45 -4.93 -22.05
C LYS A 211 -6.58 -3.71 -21.13
N LEU A 212 -5.49 -2.95 -20.99
CA LEU A 212 -5.43 -1.68 -20.26
C LEU A 212 -6.08 -0.54 -21.06
#